data_5ff6872fad788c6e2082d0a2ec49d933
#
_entry.id   5ff6872fad788c6e2082d0a2ec49d933
#
_cell.length_a   1.000
_cell.length_b   1.000
_cell.length_c   1.000
_cell.angle_alpha   90.00
_cell.angle_beta   90.00
_cell.angle_gamma   90.00
#
_symmetry.space_group_name_H-M   'P 1'
#
loop_
_entity.id
_entity.type
_entity.pdbx_description
1 polymer ?
#
loop_
_entity_poly.entity_id
_entity_poly.type
_entity_poly.pdbx_seq_one_letter_code
_entity_poly.pdbx_strand_id
1 'polypeptide(L)'
;MAAYERVLVEIAGGIGTVTLNRPEKLNAFDRPMCDDLIEALRMVTRSDAVRVIVVTGAGRAFCAGADLKALPVEGPALVAAGKEIVLLLRAAPQPVLAAVNGPAAGGGANLALACDYRLAADTASIGQVFHKLGLVPDWGGTFFLPRLAGISKALELVWSARMVPAAEAAQLGLFDRVVPAADLAAEAKTLATAWAAMPPPAVRAAKEALYASDRDPLVQVLDREISDQTSLFRSR
;
A
#
# COMPACT_ATOMS: atom_id res chain seq x y z
N MET A 1 0.77 22.35 -9.03
CA MET A 1 1.13 20.90 -9.13
C MET A 1 2.59 20.79 -8.71
N ALA A 2 2.89 20.04 -7.66
CA ALA A 2 4.28 19.72 -7.38
C ALA A 2 4.76 18.77 -8.50
N ALA A 3 5.82 19.14 -9.19
CA ALA A 3 6.38 18.34 -10.29
C ALA A 3 7.33 17.33 -9.69
N TYR A 4 6.84 16.12 -9.42
CA TYR A 4 7.69 14.98 -9.14
C TYR A 4 8.06 14.33 -10.49
N GLU A 5 9.33 13.97 -10.69
CA GLU A 5 9.75 13.32 -11.95
C GLU A 5 9.27 11.87 -12.03
N ARG A 6 9.30 11.16 -10.89
CA ARG A 6 9.12 9.70 -10.81
C ARG A 6 7.85 9.26 -10.12
N VAL A 7 7.04 10.20 -9.68
CA VAL A 7 5.72 9.97 -9.10
C VAL A 7 4.75 11.00 -9.64
N LEU A 8 3.63 10.56 -10.17
CA LEU A 8 2.56 11.45 -10.61
C LEU A 8 1.50 11.54 -9.51
N VAL A 9 0.97 12.73 -9.29
CA VAL A 9 -0.14 12.93 -8.34
C VAL A 9 -1.27 13.65 -9.03
N GLU A 10 -2.45 13.03 -8.97
CA GLU A 10 -3.71 13.61 -9.41
C GLU A 10 -4.69 13.66 -8.24
N ILE A 11 -5.35 14.81 -8.04
CA ILE A 11 -6.43 14.95 -7.05
C ILE A 11 -7.71 15.32 -7.79
N ALA A 12 -8.68 14.42 -7.78
CA ALA A 12 -9.97 14.62 -8.42
C ALA A 12 -11.08 13.91 -7.66
N GLY A 13 -12.22 14.58 -7.44
CA GLY A 13 -13.40 13.95 -6.82
C GLY A 13 -13.17 13.38 -5.41
N GLY A 14 -12.27 13.98 -4.63
CA GLY A 14 -11.92 13.48 -3.30
C GLY A 14 -10.90 12.32 -3.30
N ILE A 15 -10.39 11.93 -4.47
CA ILE A 15 -9.42 10.85 -4.63
C ILE A 15 -8.05 11.45 -4.94
N GLY A 16 -7.05 11.12 -4.15
CA GLY A 16 -5.64 11.41 -4.41
C GLY A 16 -4.96 10.17 -5.02
N THR A 17 -4.73 10.18 -6.32
CA THR A 17 -4.05 9.08 -7.01
C THR A 17 -2.56 9.36 -7.07
N VAL A 18 -1.76 8.44 -6.51
CA VAL A 18 -0.29 8.45 -6.51
C VAL A 18 0.18 7.34 -7.43
N THR A 19 0.76 7.71 -8.56
CA THR A 19 1.23 6.77 -9.59
C THR A 19 2.74 6.71 -9.61
N LEU A 20 3.30 5.52 -9.35
CA LEU A 20 4.73 5.26 -9.55
C LEU A 20 5.06 5.36 -11.04
N ASN A 21 6.00 6.20 -11.45
CA ASN A 21 6.19 6.61 -12.85
C ASN A 21 7.63 6.41 -13.34
N ARG A 22 8.09 5.16 -13.34
CA ARG A 22 9.30 4.67 -14.01
C ARG A 22 8.98 3.41 -14.83
N PRO A 23 8.02 3.45 -15.78
CA PRO A 23 7.51 2.25 -16.45
C PRO A 23 8.61 1.48 -17.22
N GLU A 24 9.63 2.15 -17.73
CA GLU A 24 10.80 1.56 -18.41
C GLU A 24 11.68 0.70 -17.48
N LYS A 25 11.56 0.91 -16.16
CA LYS A 25 12.21 0.15 -15.08
C LYS A 25 11.22 -0.65 -14.25
N LEU A 26 10.01 -0.89 -14.77
CA LEU A 26 8.93 -1.56 -14.02
C LEU A 26 8.66 -0.89 -12.67
N ASN A 27 8.79 0.42 -12.59
CA ASN A 27 8.61 1.24 -11.38
C ASN A 27 9.54 0.84 -10.22
N ALA A 28 10.75 0.35 -10.54
CA ALA A 28 11.73 -0.02 -9.52
C ALA A 28 12.21 1.21 -8.73
N PHE A 29 12.39 1.04 -7.42
CA PHE A 29 12.83 2.08 -6.50
C PHE A 29 14.32 2.39 -6.64
N ASP A 30 14.62 3.64 -6.83
CA ASP A 30 15.90 4.28 -6.53
C ASP A 30 15.65 5.43 -5.54
N ARG A 31 16.70 6.08 -5.07
CA ARG A 31 16.57 7.12 -4.06
C ARG A 31 15.67 8.28 -4.50
N PRO A 32 15.82 8.85 -5.71
CA PRO A 32 14.92 9.92 -6.16
C PRO A 32 13.45 9.51 -6.20
N MET A 33 13.14 8.28 -6.62
CA MET A 33 11.75 7.81 -6.61
C MET A 33 11.18 7.66 -5.19
N CYS A 34 12.00 7.21 -4.23
CA CYS A 34 11.58 7.15 -2.84
C CYS A 34 11.33 8.54 -2.27
N ASP A 35 12.20 9.51 -2.57
CA ASP A 35 12.05 10.90 -2.12
C ASP A 35 10.78 11.53 -2.71
N ASP A 36 10.53 11.37 -4.02
CA ASP A 36 9.31 11.82 -4.68
C ASP A 36 8.07 11.18 -4.05
N LEU A 37 8.10 9.87 -3.77
CA LEU A 37 6.98 9.15 -3.16
C LEU A 37 6.69 9.63 -1.74
N ILE A 38 7.72 9.88 -0.92
CA ILE A 38 7.56 10.43 0.43
C ILE A 38 6.87 11.79 0.37
N GLU A 39 7.35 12.69 -0.48
CA GLU A 39 6.76 14.03 -0.61
C GLU A 39 5.33 13.98 -1.18
N ALA A 40 5.08 13.12 -2.17
CA ALA A 40 3.75 12.90 -2.72
C ALA A 40 2.76 12.39 -1.65
N LEU A 41 3.18 11.39 -0.85
CA LEU A 41 2.36 10.86 0.24
C LEU A 41 2.11 11.91 1.33
N ARG A 42 3.13 12.68 1.72
CA ARG A 42 2.97 13.79 2.66
C ARG A 42 1.97 14.83 2.17
N MET A 43 2.01 15.15 0.88
CA MET A 43 1.11 16.11 0.27
C MET A 43 -0.34 15.60 0.25
N VAL A 44 -0.58 14.36 -0.24
CA VAL A 44 -1.95 13.82 -0.32
C VAL A 44 -2.56 13.53 1.05
N THR A 45 -1.76 13.11 2.03
CA THR A 45 -2.25 12.83 3.40
C THR A 45 -2.64 14.08 4.17
N ARG A 46 -2.03 15.24 3.86
CA ARG A 46 -2.32 16.53 4.49
C ARG A 46 -3.39 17.35 3.75
N SER A 47 -3.79 16.93 2.57
CA SER A 47 -4.75 17.68 1.75
C SER A 47 -6.18 17.43 2.21
N ASP A 48 -6.89 18.48 2.61
CA ASP A 48 -8.33 18.41 2.96
C ASP A 48 -9.21 18.03 1.75
N ALA A 49 -8.69 18.19 0.54
CA ALA A 49 -9.37 17.76 -0.68
C ALA A 49 -9.29 16.24 -0.92
N VAL A 50 -8.43 15.51 -0.19
CA VAL A 50 -8.24 14.06 -0.35
C VAL A 50 -8.98 13.29 0.74
N ARG A 51 -9.88 12.43 0.32
CA ARG A 51 -10.71 11.55 1.16
C ARG A 51 -10.26 10.10 1.10
N VAL A 52 -9.66 9.70 -0.03
CA VAL A 52 -9.12 8.36 -0.30
C VAL A 52 -7.83 8.51 -1.07
N ILE A 53 -6.83 7.70 -0.77
CA ILE A 53 -5.57 7.63 -1.50
C ILE A 53 -5.57 6.35 -2.33
N VAL A 54 -5.25 6.46 -3.62
CA VAL A 54 -5.04 5.32 -4.52
C VAL A 54 -3.56 5.29 -4.91
N VAL A 55 -2.89 4.16 -4.72
CA VAL A 55 -1.50 3.95 -5.16
C VAL A 55 -1.50 2.95 -6.30
N THR A 56 -0.85 3.28 -7.40
CA THR A 56 -0.75 2.41 -8.58
C THR A 56 0.59 2.60 -9.30
N GLY A 57 0.87 1.80 -10.34
CA GLY A 57 2.05 1.91 -11.16
C GLY A 57 1.72 2.29 -12.61
N ALA A 58 2.56 3.12 -13.23
CA ALA A 58 2.48 3.38 -14.67
C ALA A 58 2.95 2.16 -15.48
N GLY A 59 2.34 1.94 -16.64
CA GLY A 59 2.71 0.87 -17.56
C GLY A 59 2.31 -0.53 -17.07
N ARG A 60 3.16 -1.53 -17.32
CA ARG A 60 2.83 -2.95 -17.17
C ARG A 60 3.11 -3.56 -15.80
N ALA A 61 3.63 -2.81 -14.85
CA ALA A 61 3.96 -3.30 -13.51
C ALA A 61 3.46 -2.33 -12.43
N PHE A 62 3.13 -2.87 -11.27
CA PHE A 62 2.94 -2.05 -10.09
C PHE A 62 4.30 -1.52 -9.61
N CYS A 63 5.20 -2.41 -9.17
CA CYS A 63 6.56 -2.06 -8.78
C CYS A 63 7.43 -3.31 -8.64
N ALA A 64 8.60 -3.31 -9.30
CA ALA A 64 9.54 -4.44 -9.27
C ALA A 64 10.43 -4.50 -8.00
N GLY A 65 10.26 -3.57 -7.06
CA GLY A 65 11.13 -3.45 -5.87
C GLY A 65 12.32 -2.54 -6.12
N ALA A 66 13.44 -2.77 -5.44
CA ALA A 66 14.64 -1.94 -5.59
C ALA A 66 15.25 -2.08 -7.00
N ASP A 67 15.73 -0.98 -7.56
CA ASP A 67 16.56 -1.01 -8.76
C ASP A 67 17.88 -1.72 -8.44
N LEU A 68 18.10 -2.87 -9.07
CA LEU A 68 19.27 -3.72 -8.78
C LEU A 68 20.61 -3.01 -9.06
N LYS A 69 20.61 -2.01 -9.93
CA LYS A 69 21.82 -1.21 -10.22
C LYS A 69 22.11 -0.19 -9.09
N ALA A 70 21.08 0.32 -8.45
CA ALA A 70 21.20 1.26 -7.33
C ALA A 70 21.48 0.53 -6.00
N LEU A 71 21.01 -0.71 -5.85
CA LEU A 71 21.02 -1.46 -4.60
C LEU A 71 22.40 -1.55 -3.91
N PRO A 72 23.54 -1.78 -4.59
CA PRO A 72 24.84 -1.87 -3.93
C PRO A 72 25.27 -0.57 -3.22
N VAL A 73 24.82 0.58 -3.70
CA VAL A 73 25.19 1.90 -3.16
C VAL A 73 24.07 2.48 -2.29
N GLU A 74 22.84 2.35 -2.73
CA GLU A 74 21.68 3.02 -2.13
C GLU A 74 20.90 2.10 -1.17
N GLY A 75 21.21 0.80 -1.09
CA GLY A 75 20.43 -0.19 -0.35
C GLY A 75 20.00 0.24 1.05
N PRO A 76 20.92 0.66 1.95
CA PRO A 76 20.55 1.12 3.29
C PRO A 76 19.60 2.34 3.27
N ALA A 77 19.79 3.27 2.32
CA ALA A 77 18.96 4.45 2.17
C ALA A 77 17.56 4.09 1.64
N LEU A 78 17.44 3.10 0.73
CA LEU A 78 16.16 2.59 0.24
C LEU A 78 15.37 1.88 1.34
N VAL A 79 16.04 1.11 2.22
CA VAL A 79 15.39 0.48 3.38
C VAL A 79 14.86 1.54 4.35
N ALA A 80 15.65 2.59 4.62
CA ALA A 80 15.24 3.69 5.49
C ALA A 80 14.05 4.47 4.90
N ALA A 81 14.10 4.78 3.61
CA ALA A 81 12.99 5.42 2.90
C ALA A 81 11.72 4.55 2.93
N GLY A 82 11.86 3.24 2.75
CA GLY A 82 10.75 2.29 2.84
C GLY A 82 10.06 2.30 4.19
N LYS A 83 10.83 2.37 5.29
CA LYS A 83 10.25 2.54 6.63
C LYS A 83 9.37 3.79 6.68
N GLU A 84 9.85 4.91 6.16
CA GLU A 84 9.10 6.17 6.18
C GLU A 84 7.82 6.08 5.34
N ILE A 85 7.93 5.58 4.11
CA ILE A 85 6.79 5.38 3.20
C ILE A 85 5.71 4.53 3.84
N VAL A 86 6.08 3.39 4.42
CA VAL A 86 5.15 2.49 5.11
C VAL A 86 4.47 3.17 6.29
N LEU A 87 5.22 3.93 7.09
CA LEU A 87 4.65 4.67 8.23
C LEU A 87 3.68 5.76 7.77
N LEU A 88 3.97 6.48 6.66
CA LEU A 88 3.07 7.47 6.09
C LEU A 88 1.75 6.84 5.63
N LEU A 89 1.80 5.70 4.93
CA LEU A 89 0.60 4.98 4.48
C LEU A 89 -0.25 4.49 5.66
N ARG A 90 0.40 3.92 6.68
CA ARG A 90 -0.29 3.36 7.86
C ARG A 90 -0.88 4.44 8.77
N ALA A 91 -0.22 5.61 8.87
CA ALA A 91 -0.68 6.74 9.65
C ALA A 91 -1.65 7.65 8.88
N ALA A 92 -1.84 7.45 7.57
CA ALA A 92 -2.78 8.23 6.77
C ALA A 92 -4.20 8.14 7.35
N PRO A 93 -4.87 9.27 7.63
CA PRO A 93 -6.26 9.25 8.14
C PRO A 93 -7.27 8.78 7.09
N GLN A 94 -6.89 8.84 5.81
CA GLN A 94 -7.69 8.38 4.69
C GLN A 94 -7.50 6.87 4.46
N PRO A 95 -8.49 6.17 3.89
CA PRO A 95 -8.27 4.85 3.32
C PRO A 95 -7.21 4.89 2.21
N VAL A 96 -6.36 3.87 2.17
CA VAL A 96 -5.32 3.71 1.15
C VAL A 96 -5.59 2.43 0.35
N LEU A 97 -5.89 2.59 -0.92
CA LEU A 97 -6.14 1.53 -1.89
C LEU A 97 -4.90 1.30 -2.76
N ALA A 98 -4.33 0.11 -2.77
CA ALA A 98 -3.40 -0.30 -3.81
C ALA A 98 -4.19 -0.84 -5.01
N ALA A 99 -4.08 -0.18 -6.18
CA ALA A 99 -4.55 -0.69 -7.45
C ALA A 99 -3.37 -1.37 -8.17
N VAL A 100 -3.25 -2.68 -7.98
CA VAL A 100 -2.09 -3.47 -8.41
C VAL A 100 -2.27 -3.87 -9.86
N ASN A 101 -1.74 -3.06 -10.78
CA ASN A 101 -1.91 -3.17 -12.22
C ASN A 101 -1.02 -4.22 -12.90
N GLY A 102 -0.09 -4.84 -12.17
CA GLY A 102 0.84 -5.82 -12.71
C GLY A 102 1.77 -6.37 -11.63
N PRO A 103 2.94 -6.93 -11.98
CA PRO A 103 3.87 -7.49 -11.01
C PRO A 103 4.26 -6.51 -9.90
N ALA A 104 4.20 -7.00 -8.65
CA ALA A 104 4.64 -6.34 -7.42
C ALA A 104 5.68 -7.24 -6.72
N ALA A 105 6.94 -6.82 -6.63
CA ALA A 105 8.02 -7.66 -6.12
C ALA A 105 8.85 -6.95 -5.04
N GLY A 106 9.34 -7.70 -4.05
CA GLY A 106 10.19 -7.18 -2.99
C GLY A 106 9.57 -5.97 -2.25
N GLY A 107 10.27 -4.84 -2.20
CA GLY A 107 9.75 -3.59 -1.62
C GLY A 107 8.45 -3.12 -2.28
N GLY A 108 8.25 -3.38 -3.60
CA GLY A 108 7.01 -3.09 -4.30
C GLY A 108 5.84 -3.96 -3.84
N ALA A 109 6.09 -5.24 -3.56
CA ALA A 109 5.11 -6.11 -2.94
C ALA A 109 4.72 -5.59 -1.54
N ASN A 110 5.71 -5.20 -0.75
CA ASN A 110 5.50 -4.71 0.60
C ASN A 110 4.83 -3.33 0.64
N LEU A 111 5.06 -2.47 -0.36
CA LEU A 111 4.29 -1.25 -0.56
C LEU A 111 2.79 -1.55 -0.74
N ALA A 112 2.45 -2.53 -1.58
CA ALA A 112 1.06 -2.95 -1.76
C ALA A 112 0.47 -3.52 -0.47
N LEU A 113 1.21 -4.37 0.26
CA LEU A 113 0.78 -4.95 1.54
C LEU A 113 0.61 -3.91 2.66
N ALA A 114 1.32 -2.78 2.59
CA ALA A 114 1.19 -1.69 3.54
C ALA A 114 -0.08 -0.86 3.35
N CYS A 115 -0.71 -0.91 2.18
CA CYS A 115 -2.00 -0.28 1.92
C CYS A 115 -3.14 -0.99 2.67
N ASP A 116 -4.25 -0.29 2.90
CA ASP A 116 -5.40 -0.85 3.64
C ASP A 116 -6.13 -1.92 2.83
N TYR A 117 -6.18 -1.77 1.51
CA TYR A 117 -6.87 -2.69 0.60
C TYR A 117 -6.09 -2.83 -0.71
N ARG A 118 -6.11 -4.01 -1.30
CA ARG A 118 -5.39 -4.37 -2.53
C ARG A 118 -6.37 -4.90 -3.57
N LEU A 119 -6.73 -4.05 -4.54
CA LEU A 119 -7.44 -4.43 -5.75
C LEU A 119 -6.41 -4.75 -6.82
N ALA A 120 -6.42 -5.93 -7.39
CA ALA A 120 -5.41 -6.37 -8.35
C ALA A 120 -6.01 -6.73 -9.70
N ALA A 121 -5.24 -6.48 -10.75
CA ALA A 121 -5.53 -7.03 -12.07
C ALA A 121 -5.34 -8.57 -12.05
N ASP A 122 -6.09 -9.30 -12.85
CA ASP A 122 -5.95 -10.75 -13.04
C ASP A 122 -4.57 -11.15 -13.60
N THR A 123 -3.90 -10.23 -14.28
CA THR A 123 -2.54 -10.36 -14.79
C THR A 123 -1.46 -10.00 -13.76
N ALA A 124 -1.84 -9.52 -12.58
CA ALA A 124 -0.90 -9.14 -11.54
C ALA A 124 -0.29 -10.37 -10.85
N SER A 125 0.84 -10.13 -10.20
CA SER A 125 1.49 -11.11 -9.31
C SER A 125 2.18 -10.39 -8.17
N ILE A 126 2.39 -11.09 -7.06
CA ILE A 126 3.07 -10.54 -5.88
C ILE A 126 4.15 -11.50 -5.39
N GLY A 127 5.32 -11.01 -4.93
CA GLY A 127 6.38 -11.91 -4.48
C GLY A 127 7.42 -11.30 -3.55
N GLN A 128 7.88 -12.12 -2.60
CA GLN A 128 8.93 -11.79 -1.63
C GLN A 128 10.30 -12.24 -2.16
N VAL A 129 10.80 -11.58 -3.18
CA VAL A 129 11.97 -12.03 -3.97
C VAL A 129 13.33 -11.78 -3.32
N PHE A 130 13.37 -11.30 -2.07
CA PHE A 130 14.58 -10.89 -1.34
C PHE A 130 15.63 -11.99 -1.24
N HIS A 131 15.25 -13.25 -0.95
CA HIS A 131 16.17 -14.36 -0.77
C HIS A 131 16.96 -14.69 -2.04
N LYS A 132 16.48 -14.34 -3.24
CA LYS A 132 17.26 -14.46 -4.49
C LYS A 132 18.51 -13.59 -4.49
N LEU A 133 18.53 -12.56 -3.64
CA LEU A 133 19.64 -11.61 -3.48
C LEU A 133 20.39 -11.79 -2.14
N GLY A 134 20.05 -12.84 -1.36
CA GLY A 134 20.60 -13.04 -0.02
C GLY A 134 20.13 -12.00 1.01
N LEU A 135 18.98 -11.36 0.76
CA LEU A 135 18.39 -10.33 1.61
C LEU A 135 17.17 -10.85 2.36
N VAL A 136 16.77 -10.15 3.41
CA VAL A 136 15.51 -10.39 4.14
C VAL A 136 14.42 -9.41 3.69
N PRO A 137 13.12 -9.77 3.82
CA PRO A 137 12.05 -8.82 3.55
C PRO A 137 12.16 -7.56 4.41
N ASP A 138 12.08 -6.40 3.76
CA ASP A 138 12.04 -5.07 4.33
C ASP A 138 10.67 -4.40 4.12
N TRP A 139 10.54 -3.08 4.22
CA TRP A 139 9.31 -2.30 4.00
C TRP A 139 8.08 -2.90 4.69
N GLY A 140 8.26 -3.53 5.85
CA GLY A 140 7.19 -4.16 6.61
C GLY A 140 6.77 -5.56 6.13
N GLY A 141 7.48 -6.18 5.18
CA GLY A 141 7.13 -7.51 4.66
C GLY A 141 7.04 -8.57 5.75
N THR A 142 7.96 -8.57 6.72
CA THR A 142 7.93 -9.47 7.88
C THR A 142 6.78 -9.19 8.86
N PHE A 143 6.17 -8.02 8.79
CA PHE A 143 5.02 -7.64 9.60
C PHE A 143 3.70 -7.99 8.91
N PHE A 144 3.52 -7.55 7.64
CA PHE A 144 2.25 -7.69 6.94
C PHE A 144 2.00 -9.11 6.44
N LEU A 145 3.02 -9.75 5.85
CA LEU A 145 2.85 -11.04 5.19
C LEU A 145 2.27 -12.13 6.12
N PRO A 146 2.83 -12.36 7.34
CA PRO A 146 2.28 -13.38 8.24
C PRO A 146 0.90 -13.03 8.80
N ARG A 147 0.55 -11.74 8.89
CA ARG A 147 -0.78 -11.29 9.31
C ARG A 147 -1.86 -11.52 8.26
N LEU A 148 -1.49 -11.51 6.99
CA LEU A 148 -2.40 -11.74 5.87
C LEU A 148 -2.50 -13.23 5.51
N ALA A 149 -1.38 -13.93 5.39
CA ALA A 149 -1.34 -15.32 4.89
C ALA A 149 -1.10 -16.38 5.98
N GLY A 150 -0.86 -15.98 7.21
CA GLY A 150 -0.41 -16.86 8.29
C GLY A 150 1.09 -17.19 8.19
N ILE A 151 1.71 -17.56 9.35
CA ILE A 151 3.17 -17.70 9.45
C ILE A 151 3.75 -18.77 8.52
N SER A 152 3.13 -19.95 8.43
CA SER A 152 3.65 -21.05 7.62
C SER A 152 3.68 -20.69 6.13
N LYS A 153 2.64 -20.02 5.65
CA LYS A 153 2.57 -19.57 4.27
C LYS A 153 3.53 -18.43 4.01
N ALA A 154 3.67 -17.50 4.96
CA ALA A 154 4.66 -16.43 4.87
C ALA A 154 6.09 -16.98 4.74
N LEU A 155 6.46 -18.00 5.53
CA LEU A 155 7.77 -18.65 5.44
C LEU A 155 7.97 -19.34 4.08
N GLU A 156 6.96 -20.07 3.58
CA GLU A 156 7.01 -20.70 2.25
C GLU A 156 7.27 -19.65 1.16
N LEU A 157 6.51 -18.53 1.16
CA LEU A 157 6.63 -17.49 0.15
C LEU A 157 7.98 -16.76 0.21
N VAL A 158 8.49 -16.50 1.41
CA VAL A 158 9.79 -15.86 1.59
C VAL A 158 10.93 -16.78 1.16
N TRP A 159 10.91 -18.06 1.56
CA TRP A 159 12.00 -18.99 1.24
C TRP A 159 11.98 -19.44 -0.22
N SER A 160 10.82 -19.64 -0.83
CA SER A 160 10.72 -19.96 -2.25
C SER A 160 11.07 -18.78 -3.14
N ALA A 161 10.90 -17.56 -2.64
CA ALA A 161 11.06 -16.31 -3.39
C ALA A 161 10.35 -16.32 -4.75
N ARG A 162 9.23 -17.05 -4.84
CA ARG A 162 8.41 -17.14 -6.04
C ARG A 162 7.47 -15.95 -6.19
N MET A 163 7.05 -15.70 -7.41
CA MET A 163 5.93 -14.80 -7.68
C MET A 163 4.63 -15.58 -7.57
N VAL A 164 3.66 -15.03 -6.87
CA VAL A 164 2.33 -15.59 -6.64
C VAL A 164 1.36 -14.94 -7.64
N PRO A 165 0.72 -15.70 -8.54
CA PRO A 165 -0.27 -15.16 -9.46
C PRO A 165 -1.49 -14.59 -8.73
N ALA A 166 -2.22 -13.66 -9.36
CA ALA A 166 -3.31 -12.91 -8.76
C ALA A 166 -4.38 -13.81 -8.11
N ALA A 167 -4.80 -14.88 -8.78
CA ALA A 167 -5.81 -15.79 -8.25
C ALA A 167 -5.38 -16.51 -6.96
N GLU A 168 -4.13 -16.97 -6.91
CA GLU A 168 -3.55 -17.59 -5.70
C GLU A 168 -3.34 -16.53 -4.61
N ALA A 169 -2.86 -15.34 -4.97
CA ALA A 169 -2.66 -14.23 -4.03
C ALA A 169 -3.97 -13.83 -3.34
N ALA A 170 -5.10 -13.85 -4.06
CA ALA A 170 -6.41 -13.63 -3.46
C ALA A 170 -6.80 -14.73 -2.47
N GLN A 171 -6.56 -15.99 -2.80
CA GLN A 171 -6.82 -17.13 -1.89
C GLN A 171 -5.98 -17.05 -0.60
N LEU A 172 -4.78 -16.49 -0.70
CA LEU A 172 -3.87 -16.29 0.43
C LEU A 172 -4.13 -15.01 1.22
N GLY A 173 -5.11 -14.17 0.82
CA GLY A 173 -5.39 -12.87 1.44
C GLY A 173 -4.38 -11.77 1.12
N LEU A 174 -3.48 -11.99 0.15
CA LEU A 174 -2.50 -10.98 -0.29
C LEU A 174 -3.12 -9.94 -1.23
N PHE A 175 -4.15 -10.32 -1.99
CA PHE A 175 -5.05 -9.42 -2.70
C PHE A 175 -6.47 -9.61 -2.17
N ASP A 176 -7.15 -8.49 -1.92
CA ASP A 176 -8.51 -8.52 -1.35
C ASP A 176 -9.55 -8.77 -2.44
N ARG A 177 -9.27 -8.31 -3.68
CA ARG A 177 -10.12 -8.53 -4.86
C ARG A 177 -9.29 -8.56 -6.13
N VAL A 178 -9.66 -9.43 -7.06
CA VAL A 178 -9.05 -9.53 -8.39
C VAL A 178 -10.12 -9.23 -9.44
N VAL A 179 -9.76 -8.44 -10.46
CA VAL A 179 -10.62 -8.03 -11.57
C VAL A 179 -9.87 -8.15 -12.90
N PRO A 180 -10.56 -8.22 -14.04
CA PRO A 180 -9.90 -8.14 -15.34
C PRO A 180 -9.00 -6.90 -15.42
N ALA A 181 -7.82 -7.03 -16.03
CA ALA A 181 -6.86 -5.92 -16.11
C ALA A 181 -7.45 -4.67 -16.77
N ALA A 182 -8.34 -4.83 -17.76
CA ALA A 182 -9.02 -3.74 -18.43
C ALA A 182 -9.96 -2.96 -17.50
N ASP A 183 -10.49 -3.59 -16.45
CA ASP A 183 -11.48 -3.01 -15.55
C ASP A 183 -10.84 -2.40 -14.28
N LEU A 184 -9.56 -2.66 -14.02
CA LEU A 184 -8.89 -2.27 -12.77
C LEU A 184 -9.06 -0.79 -12.42
N ALA A 185 -8.84 0.10 -13.40
CA ALA A 185 -8.92 1.55 -13.16
C ALA A 185 -10.35 1.99 -12.83
N ALA A 186 -11.36 1.45 -13.52
CA ALA A 186 -12.76 1.74 -13.29
C ALA A 186 -13.23 1.22 -11.93
N GLU A 187 -12.84 0.00 -11.57
CA GLU A 187 -13.17 -0.61 -10.28
C GLU A 187 -12.48 0.09 -9.10
N ALA A 188 -11.20 0.47 -9.25
CA ALA A 188 -10.49 1.25 -8.26
C ALA A 188 -11.17 2.61 -8.03
N LYS A 189 -11.57 3.29 -9.10
CA LYS A 189 -12.32 4.54 -9.03
C LYS A 189 -13.67 4.36 -8.35
N THR A 190 -14.40 3.29 -8.67
CA THR A 190 -15.71 2.98 -8.06
C THR A 190 -15.58 2.76 -6.55
N LEU A 191 -14.62 1.94 -6.10
CA LEU A 191 -14.34 1.72 -4.68
C LEU A 191 -13.93 3.01 -3.98
N ALA A 192 -12.96 3.73 -4.55
CA ALA A 192 -12.48 4.98 -3.96
C ALA A 192 -13.58 6.03 -3.86
N THR A 193 -14.47 6.14 -4.85
CA THR A 193 -15.62 7.07 -4.82
C THR A 193 -16.60 6.69 -3.70
N ALA A 194 -16.90 5.40 -3.54
CA ALA A 194 -17.77 4.93 -2.47
C ALA A 194 -17.18 5.23 -1.07
N TRP A 195 -15.87 5.04 -0.89
CA TRP A 195 -15.20 5.34 0.37
C TRP A 195 -15.06 6.85 0.63
N ALA A 196 -14.83 7.65 -0.42
CA ALA A 196 -14.75 9.11 -0.32
C ALA A 196 -16.09 9.74 0.12
N ALA A 197 -17.21 9.08 -0.12
CA ALA A 197 -18.53 9.52 0.32
C ALA A 197 -18.79 9.27 1.83
N MET A 198 -17.97 8.45 2.50
CA MET A 198 -18.13 8.16 3.92
C MET A 198 -17.68 9.34 4.79
N PRO A 199 -18.27 9.55 6.00
CA PRO A 199 -17.87 10.59 6.93
C PRO A 199 -16.40 10.42 7.37
N PRO A 200 -15.47 11.37 7.10
CA PRO A 200 -14.06 11.19 7.38
C PRO A 200 -13.72 10.94 8.84
N PRO A 201 -14.37 11.59 9.84
CA PRO A 201 -14.05 11.31 11.22
C PRO A 201 -14.33 9.84 11.60
N ALA A 202 -15.42 9.26 11.08
CA ALA A 202 -15.77 7.86 11.35
C ALA A 202 -14.79 6.89 10.63
N VAL A 203 -14.42 7.20 9.38
CA VAL A 203 -13.45 6.41 8.62
C VAL A 203 -12.10 6.38 9.33
N ARG A 204 -11.62 7.54 9.76
CA ARG A 204 -10.36 7.67 10.50
C ARG A 204 -10.40 6.90 11.82
N ALA A 205 -11.41 7.11 12.66
CA ALA A 205 -11.53 6.45 13.95
C ALA A 205 -11.58 4.92 13.80
N ALA A 206 -12.36 4.42 12.83
CA ALA A 206 -12.43 2.98 12.54
C ALA A 206 -11.06 2.41 12.09
N LYS A 207 -10.34 3.09 11.20
CA LYS A 207 -9.01 2.67 10.75
C LYS A 207 -8.01 2.61 11.91
N GLU A 208 -7.94 3.67 12.72
CA GLU A 208 -7.07 3.75 13.89
C GLU A 208 -7.39 2.66 14.92
N ALA A 209 -8.67 2.43 15.21
CA ALA A 209 -9.12 1.40 16.15
C ALA A 209 -8.78 -0.02 15.66
N LEU A 210 -9.06 -0.34 14.39
CA LEU A 210 -8.75 -1.64 13.80
C LEU A 210 -7.24 -1.94 13.82
N TYR A 211 -6.40 -0.95 13.53
CA TYR A 211 -4.95 -1.14 13.58
C TYR A 211 -4.38 -1.23 14.99
N ALA A 212 -5.04 -0.63 15.97
CA ALA A 212 -4.65 -0.74 17.37
C ALA A 212 -5.07 -2.09 17.99
N SER A 213 -6.20 -2.66 17.55
CA SER A 213 -6.76 -3.90 18.11
C SER A 213 -5.83 -5.12 18.04
N ASP A 214 -4.87 -5.13 17.11
CA ASP A 214 -3.85 -6.18 17.00
C ASP A 214 -2.83 -6.19 18.18
N ARG A 215 -2.82 -5.12 18.99
CA ARG A 215 -1.85 -4.93 20.08
C ARG A 215 -2.52 -4.66 21.43
N ASP A 216 -3.72 -4.11 21.42
CA ASP A 216 -4.40 -3.62 22.61
C ASP A 216 -5.25 -4.75 23.24
N PRO A 217 -5.28 -4.91 24.58
CA PRO A 217 -6.21 -5.79 25.26
C PRO A 217 -7.67 -5.39 24.97
N LEU A 218 -8.57 -6.39 24.94
CA LEU A 218 -9.99 -6.16 24.61
C LEU A 218 -10.63 -5.00 25.39
N VAL A 219 -10.33 -4.86 26.68
CA VAL A 219 -10.87 -3.77 27.51
C VAL A 219 -10.49 -2.39 26.96
N GLN A 220 -9.25 -2.21 26.51
CA GLN A 220 -8.78 -0.95 25.92
C GLN A 220 -9.42 -0.69 24.55
N VAL A 221 -9.66 -1.75 23.77
CA VAL A 221 -10.41 -1.65 22.50
C VAL A 221 -11.82 -1.16 22.77
N LEU A 222 -12.53 -1.75 23.73
CA LEU A 222 -13.90 -1.35 24.11
C LEU A 222 -13.95 0.09 24.66
N ASP A 223 -12.99 0.49 25.49
CA ASP A 223 -12.91 1.86 26.01
C ASP A 223 -12.70 2.88 24.87
N ARG A 224 -11.87 2.55 23.88
CA ARG A 224 -11.66 3.36 22.68
C ARG A 224 -12.96 3.46 21.86
N GLU A 225 -13.64 2.34 21.61
CA GLU A 225 -14.91 2.33 20.87
C GLU A 225 -15.95 3.24 21.55
N ILE A 226 -16.06 3.22 22.88
CA ILE A 226 -16.94 4.11 23.64
C ILE A 226 -16.55 5.58 23.43
N SER A 227 -15.26 5.89 23.54
CA SER A 227 -14.73 7.24 23.38
C SER A 227 -14.99 7.79 21.98
N ASP A 228 -14.61 7.03 20.96
CA ASP A 228 -14.74 7.42 19.54
C ASP A 228 -16.22 7.59 19.17
N GLN A 229 -17.07 6.63 19.54
CA GLN A 229 -18.50 6.69 19.26
C GLN A 229 -19.17 7.87 19.95
N THR A 230 -18.80 8.15 21.21
CA THR A 230 -19.32 9.32 21.95
C THR A 230 -18.93 10.63 21.27
N SER A 231 -17.69 10.74 20.80
CA SER A 231 -17.22 11.91 20.06
C SER A 231 -17.98 12.11 18.75
N LEU A 232 -18.18 11.03 18.01
CA LEU A 232 -18.91 11.05 16.73
C LEU A 232 -20.40 11.40 16.90
N PHE A 233 -21.05 10.97 17.98
CA PHE A 233 -22.43 11.38 18.29
C PHE A 233 -22.55 12.88 18.60
N ARG A 234 -21.53 13.49 19.20
CA ARG A 234 -21.54 14.94 19.52
C ARG A 234 -21.23 15.84 18.32
N SER A 235 -20.68 15.28 17.24
CA SER A 235 -20.29 16.01 16.04
C SER A 235 -21.34 16.00 14.92
N ARG A 236 -22.50 15.40 15.15
CA ARG A 236 -23.63 15.31 14.20
C ARG A 236 -24.56 16.51 14.22
#